data_c4977582d1cc7952ffd2c2057cde8054
#
_entry.id   c4977582d1cc7952ffd2c2057cde8054
#
_cell.length_a   1.000
_cell.length_b   1.000
_cell.length_c   1.000
_cell.angle_alpha   90.00
_cell.angle_beta   90.00
_cell.angle_gamma   90.00
#
_symmetry.space_group_name_H-M   'P 1'
#
loop_
_entity.id
_entity.type
_entity.pdbx_description
1 polymer ?
#
loop_
_entity_poly.entity_id
_entity_poly.type
_entity_poly.pdbx_seq_one_letter_code
_entity_poly.pdbx_strand_id
1 'polypeptide(L)'
;RGLGDVYKRQAYGFPESHSQSFASLVYFSAWFKRYYPAQFCVGLLRAQPMGFYSPQSLIQDARRHGVEVLPATVNDSGREARAVVGEDGQVRIRLGLNLIKGLGDKAADRIEAAAPFSSVPDLSRRADLTVDHVEALAVAGALDVFGVERRQALWQAGVAATEREGMLPGLSAIAAPALPGMSAFELMAADVASTGVTHNQQPMEQARGALRDRGILCAADLPGVEDGTRVRIAGVVTHRQRPQTAGGVVFFGLEDETGLMNVMVTPGLWARDKVTARTAPALIVRGIVQNASGAVTIAADQLEPLAFGEALSRGSRDFR
;
A
#
# COMPACT_ATOMS: atom_id res chain seq x y z
N ARG A 1 35.86 -40.27 -4.96
CA ARG A 1 36.26 -38.99 -4.34
C ARG A 1 35.93 -37.86 -5.30
N GLY A 2 34.94 -37.05 -5.08
CA GLY A 2 34.74 -35.84 -5.88
C GLY A 2 33.37 -35.19 -5.82
N LEU A 3 32.29 -35.94 -5.95
CA LEU A 3 30.93 -35.33 -5.99
C LEU A 3 30.38 -34.92 -4.58
N GLY A 4 30.72 -35.69 -3.54
CA GLY A 4 30.28 -35.37 -2.17
C GLY A 4 30.95 -34.13 -1.58
N ASP A 5 32.18 -33.81 -1.97
CA ASP A 5 32.91 -32.63 -1.52
C ASP A 5 32.49 -31.36 -2.25
N VAL A 6 32.01 -31.46 -3.48
CA VAL A 6 31.45 -30.34 -4.24
C VAL A 6 30.10 -29.94 -3.67
N TYR A 7 29.24 -30.91 -3.31
CA TYR A 7 27.96 -30.63 -2.65
C TYR A 7 28.11 -30.01 -1.24
N LYS A 8 29.10 -30.47 -0.47
CA LYS A 8 29.42 -29.88 0.84
C LYS A 8 29.96 -28.45 0.73
N ARG A 9 30.72 -28.15 -0.32
CA ARG A 9 31.23 -26.79 -0.58
C ARG A 9 30.13 -25.85 -1.10
N GLN A 10 29.14 -26.34 -1.83
CA GLN A 10 27.98 -25.56 -2.25
C GLN A 10 27.01 -25.23 -1.10
N ALA A 11 26.98 -26.04 -0.03
CA ALA A 11 26.20 -25.75 1.18
C ALA A 11 26.89 -24.74 2.11
N TYR A 12 28.17 -24.39 1.88
CA TYR A 12 28.99 -23.57 2.77
C TYR A 12 29.58 -22.35 2.06
N GLY A 13 28.87 -21.71 1.21
CA GLY A 13 29.48 -20.60 0.52
C GLY A 13 28.49 -19.51 0.15
N PHE A 14 28.14 -18.69 1.10
CA PHE A 14 27.77 -17.33 0.76
C PHE A 14 29.07 -16.65 0.24
N PRO A 15 29.17 -16.24 -1.03
CA PRO A 15 30.39 -15.64 -1.54
C PRO A 15 30.72 -14.40 -0.72
N GLU A 16 31.93 -14.27 -0.21
CA GLU A 16 32.36 -13.12 0.61
C GLU A 16 32.12 -11.79 -0.11
N SER A 17 32.41 -11.73 -1.40
CA SER A 17 32.13 -10.59 -2.27
C SER A 17 30.64 -10.22 -2.31
N HIS A 18 29.75 -11.21 -2.23
CA HIS A 18 28.31 -10.99 -2.22
C HIS A 18 27.86 -10.41 -0.87
N SER A 19 28.37 -10.93 0.26
CA SER A 19 28.04 -10.39 1.58
C SER A 19 28.56 -8.95 1.76
N GLN A 20 29.75 -8.64 1.25
CA GLN A 20 30.31 -7.28 1.29
C GLN A 20 29.50 -6.31 0.43
N SER A 21 29.05 -6.71 -0.76
CA SER A 21 28.19 -5.90 -1.62
C SER A 21 26.84 -5.64 -0.95
N PHE A 22 26.24 -6.66 -0.31
CA PHE A 22 25.00 -6.49 0.43
C PHE A 22 25.16 -5.59 1.65
N ALA A 23 26.26 -5.71 2.40
CA ALA A 23 26.52 -4.82 3.52
C ALA A 23 26.59 -3.35 3.08
N SER A 24 27.22 -3.07 1.94
CA SER A 24 27.26 -1.72 1.35
C SER A 24 25.86 -1.22 0.96
N LEU A 25 25.07 -2.07 0.29
CA LEU A 25 23.69 -1.72 -0.09
C LEU A 25 22.81 -1.45 1.14
N VAL A 26 22.91 -2.26 2.18
CA VAL A 26 22.18 -2.08 3.44
C VAL A 26 22.57 -0.76 4.09
N TYR A 27 23.86 -0.45 4.16
CA TYR A 27 24.34 0.80 4.72
C TYR A 27 23.78 2.01 3.99
N PHE A 28 23.92 2.06 2.67
CA PHE A 28 23.38 3.17 1.87
C PHE A 28 21.87 3.28 1.95
N SER A 29 21.14 2.16 1.90
CA SER A 29 19.69 2.15 2.05
C SER A 29 19.24 2.69 3.41
N ALA A 30 19.90 2.27 4.48
CA ALA A 30 19.62 2.76 5.83
C ALA A 30 19.93 4.25 5.97
N TRP A 31 21.04 4.71 5.37
CA TRP A 31 21.43 6.12 5.35
C TRP A 31 20.40 6.96 4.59
N PHE A 32 20.00 6.58 3.38
CA PHE A 32 18.97 7.28 2.63
C PHE A 32 17.64 7.29 3.38
N LYS A 33 17.22 6.15 3.93
CA LYS A 33 16.00 6.07 4.73
C LYS A 33 16.03 7.01 5.94
N ARG A 34 17.18 7.15 6.58
CA ARG A 34 17.34 8.00 7.78
C ARG A 34 17.32 9.48 7.46
N TYR A 35 18.01 9.91 6.40
CA TYR A 35 18.24 11.33 6.10
C TYR A 35 17.35 11.88 4.98
N TYR A 36 16.86 11.02 4.09
CA TYR A 36 16.04 11.37 2.93
C TYR A 36 14.86 10.42 2.76
N PRO A 37 13.99 10.25 3.80
CA PRO A 37 12.95 9.23 3.76
C PRO A 37 11.94 9.41 2.63
N ALA A 38 11.58 10.64 2.28
CA ALA A 38 10.66 10.92 1.18
C ALA A 38 11.25 10.52 -0.18
N GLN A 39 12.48 10.95 -0.46
CA GLN A 39 13.17 10.63 -1.72
C GLN A 39 13.46 9.13 -1.84
N PHE A 40 13.83 8.48 -0.73
CA PHE A 40 14.05 7.05 -0.69
C PHE A 40 12.77 6.28 -1.00
N CYS A 41 11.66 6.64 -0.39
CA CYS A 41 10.36 6.05 -0.67
C CYS A 41 9.94 6.26 -2.13
N VAL A 42 10.12 7.46 -2.69
CA VAL A 42 9.85 7.74 -4.11
C VAL A 42 10.70 6.85 -5.02
N GLY A 43 11.99 6.67 -4.72
CA GLY A 43 12.86 5.76 -5.46
C GLY A 43 12.34 4.32 -5.48
N LEU A 44 11.88 3.83 -4.32
CA LEU A 44 11.29 2.48 -4.20
C LEU A 44 9.92 2.37 -4.91
N LEU A 45 9.08 3.42 -4.88
CA LEU A 45 7.82 3.45 -5.62
C LEU A 45 8.03 3.41 -7.13
N ARG A 46 9.05 4.08 -7.64
CA ARG A 46 9.42 4.07 -9.07
C ARG A 46 10.05 2.75 -9.51
N ALA A 47 10.71 2.04 -8.59
CA ALA A 47 11.31 0.74 -8.84
C ALA A 47 10.30 -0.43 -8.82
N GLN A 48 9.00 -0.17 -8.65
CA GLN A 48 7.97 -1.20 -8.69
C GLN A 48 7.84 -1.79 -10.11
N PRO A 49 7.54 -3.10 -10.24
CA PRO A 49 7.26 -4.06 -9.16
C PRO A 49 8.53 -4.56 -8.45
N MET A 50 8.55 -4.48 -7.11
CA MET A 50 9.61 -5.09 -6.30
C MET A 50 9.03 -6.17 -5.37
N GLY A 51 9.89 -7.16 -4.98
CA GLY A 51 9.47 -8.43 -4.41
C GLY A 51 8.58 -8.34 -3.18
N PHE A 52 9.11 -7.86 -2.06
CA PHE A 52 8.46 -8.04 -0.75
C PHE A 52 7.53 -6.91 -0.32
N TYR A 53 7.75 -5.68 -0.79
CA TYR A 53 7.02 -4.52 -0.30
C TYR A 53 6.03 -3.99 -1.34
N SER A 54 4.76 -3.87 -0.92
CA SER A 54 3.74 -3.22 -1.73
C SER A 54 3.91 -1.70 -1.69
N PRO A 55 3.41 -0.93 -2.68
CA PRO A 55 3.35 0.52 -2.60
C PRO A 55 2.71 1.02 -1.30
N GLN A 56 1.66 0.34 -0.81
CA GLN A 56 1.03 0.66 0.47
C GLN A 56 1.99 0.57 1.64
N SER A 57 2.73 -0.55 1.77
CA SER A 57 3.67 -0.74 2.88
C SER A 57 4.79 0.30 2.86
N LEU A 58 5.28 0.68 1.67
CA LEU A 58 6.28 1.73 1.51
C LEU A 58 5.75 3.10 1.94
N ILE A 59 4.53 3.45 1.52
CA ILE A 59 3.87 4.70 1.89
C ILE A 59 3.62 4.77 3.39
N GLN A 60 3.14 3.69 4.00
CA GLN A 60 2.89 3.66 5.43
C GLN A 60 4.19 3.72 6.24
N ASP A 61 5.25 3.09 5.78
CA ASP A 61 6.56 3.24 6.40
C ASP A 61 7.04 4.70 6.35
N ALA A 62 6.93 5.38 5.20
CA ALA A 62 7.27 6.79 5.07
C ALA A 62 6.44 7.68 6.02
N ARG A 63 5.13 7.44 6.14
CA ARG A 63 4.24 8.16 7.06
C ARG A 63 4.64 7.96 8.52
N ARG A 64 4.99 6.74 8.93
CA ARG A 64 5.51 6.46 10.30
C ARG A 64 6.82 7.18 10.58
N HIS A 65 7.57 7.57 9.55
CA HIS A 65 8.77 8.39 9.66
C HIS A 65 8.50 9.90 9.49
N GLY A 66 7.25 10.33 9.59
CA GLY A 66 6.86 11.73 9.56
C GLY A 66 6.78 12.35 8.16
N VAL A 67 6.82 11.55 7.09
CA VAL A 67 6.68 12.03 5.72
C VAL A 67 5.21 12.16 5.36
N GLU A 68 4.79 13.35 4.96
CA GLU A 68 3.45 13.59 4.42
C GLU A 68 3.34 13.04 3.00
N VAL A 69 2.23 12.35 2.72
CA VAL A 69 1.95 11.77 1.40
C VAL A 69 0.71 12.43 0.81
N LEU A 70 0.90 13.07 -0.33
CA LEU A 70 -0.14 13.79 -1.06
C LEU A 70 -0.76 12.87 -2.12
N PRO A 71 -2.08 12.90 -2.32
CA PRO A 71 -2.76 12.08 -3.34
C PRO A 71 -2.29 12.41 -4.75
N ALA A 72 -2.59 11.53 -5.68
CA ALA A 72 -2.43 11.83 -7.10
C ALA A 72 -3.53 12.80 -7.55
N THR A 73 -3.14 13.89 -8.23
CA THR A 73 -4.06 14.87 -8.82
C THR A 73 -3.67 15.15 -10.26
N VAL A 74 -4.63 15.51 -11.10
CA VAL A 74 -4.37 15.73 -12.52
C VAL A 74 -3.51 16.96 -12.81
N ASN A 75 -3.44 17.94 -11.89
CA ASN A 75 -2.69 19.17 -12.08
C ASN A 75 -1.31 19.17 -11.42
N ASP A 76 -1.10 18.34 -10.36
CA ASP A 76 0.15 18.40 -9.60
C ASP A 76 0.98 17.12 -9.73
N SER A 77 0.38 16.01 -10.20
CA SER A 77 1.07 14.73 -10.31
C SER A 77 1.65 14.52 -11.70
N GLY A 78 2.83 13.95 -11.75
CA GLY A 78 3.31 13.33 -12.98
C GLY A 78 2.85 11.89 -13.09
N ARG A 79 3.28 11.21 -14.16
CA ARG A 79 3.06 9.77 -14.30
C ARG A 79 3.57 9.01 -13.08
N GLU A 80 4.78 9.30 -12.64
CA GLU A 80 5.41 8.63 -11.50
C GLU A 80 5.36 9.47 -10.22
N ALA A 81 5.46 8.81 -9.08
CA ALA A 81 5.60 9.49 -7.79
C ALA A 81 6.83 10.42 -7.78
N ARG A 82 6.72 11.54 -7.10
CA ARG A 82 7.82 12.52 -6.96
C ARG A 82 7.91 13.08 -5.54
N ALA A 83 9.11 13.47 -5.15
CA ALA A 83 9.33 14.27 -3.95
C ALA A 83 9.09 15.74 -4.31
N VAL A 84 8.25 16.41 -3.51
CA VAL A 84 7.91 17.82 -3.68
C VAL A 84 8.25 18.58 -2.41
N VAL A 85 8.74 19.80 -2.55
CA VAL A 85 9.02 20.68 -1.41
C VAL A 85 7.82 21.59 -1.20
N GLY A 86 7.24 21.54 0.00
CA GLY A 86 6.17 22.45 0.38
C GLY A 86 6.66 23.85 0.69
N GLU A 87 5.74 24.80 0.84
CA GLU A 87 6.05 26.19 1.22
C GLU A 87 6.74 26.31 2.59
N ASP A 88 6.53 25.35 3.45
CA ASP A 88 7.18 25.19 4.76
C ASP A 88 8.59 24.58 4.69
N GLY A 89 9.10 24.29 3.49
CA GLY A 89 10.40 23.66 3.26
C GLY A 89 10.42 22.15 3.53
N GLN A 90 9.30 21.54 3.95
CA GLN A 90 9.22 20.10 4.18
C GLN A 90 9.10 19.33 2.86
N VAL A 91 9.80 18.20 2.80
CA VAL A 91 9.72 17.32 1.63
C VAL A 91 8.58 16.33 1.80
N ARG A 92 7.67 16.32 0.85
CA ARG A 92 6.49 15.46 0.79
C ARG A 92 6.58 14.51 -0.38
N ILE A 93 5.80 13.44 -0.35
CA ILE A 93 5.63 12.52 -1.47
C ILE A 93 4.34 12.89 -2.19
N ARG A 94 4.40 13.24 -3.48
CA ARG A 94 3.24 13.31 -4.37
C ARG A 94 3.13 11.98 -5.10
N LEU A 95 1.97 11.32 -4.98
CA LEU A 95 1.70 10.06 -5.68
C LEU A 95 1.58 10.27 -7.18
N GLY A 96 2.04 9.30 -7.95
CA GLY A 96 1.97 9.32 -9.41
C GLY A 96 0.63 8.84 -9.95
N LEU A 97 0.28 9.28 -11.15
CA LEU A 97 -0.92 8.87 -11.88
C LEU A 97 -0.88 7.38 -12.27
N ASN A 98 0.32 6.79 -12.40
CA ASN A 98 0.50 5.37 -12.72
C ASN A 98 -0.04 4.39 -11.65
N LEU A 99 -0.32 4.88 -10.43
CA LEU A 99 -0.97 4.09 -9.39
C LEU A 99 -2.48 3.92 -9.65
N ILE A 100 -3.08 4.76 -10.48
CA ILE A 100 -4.52 4.74 -10.76
C ILE A 100 -4.83 3.60 -11.73
N LYS A 101 -5.52 2.58 -11.23
CA LYS A 101 -5.93 1.44 -12.02
C LYS A 101 -6.91 1.86 -13.10
N GLY A 102 -6.70 1.36 -14.32
CA GLY A 102 -7.55 1.67 -15.48
C GLY A 102 -7.11 2.91 -16.26
N LEU A 103 -6.19 3.74 -15.72
CA LEU A 103 -5.69 4.91 -16.43
C LEU A 103 -4.67 4.56 -17.52
N GLY A 104 -3.69 3.72 -17.18
CA GLY A 104 -2.59 3.33 -18.06
C GLY A 104 -1.54 4.43 -18.28
N ASP A 105 -0.31 4.01 -18.62
CA ASP A 105 0.85 4.93 -18.71
C ASP A 105 0.66 6.00 -19.79
N LYS A 106 0.12 5.64 -20.96
CA LYS A 106 -0.06 6.58 -22.07
C LYS A 106 -1.02 7.73 -21.74
N ALA A 107 -2.10 7.44 -20.99
CA ALA A 107 -3.05 8.46 -20.56
C ALA A 107 -2.40 9.34 -19.47
N ALA A 108 -1.66 8.74 -18.54
CA ALA A 108 -0.91 9.47 -17.52
C ALA A 108 0.14 10.42 -18.14
N ASP A 109 0.88 9.98 -19.16
CA ASP A 109 1.85 10.82 -19.89
C ASP A 109 1.16 12.01 -20.59
N ARG A 110 -0.02 11.80 -21.21
CA ARG A 110 -0.77 12.90 -21.85
C ARG A 110 -1.29 13.91 -20.83
N ILE A 111 -1.77 13.44 -19.67
CA ILE A 111 -2.21 14.32 -18.58
C ILE A 111 -1.02 15.15 -18.09
N GLU A 112 0.12 14.52 -17.80
CA GLU A 112 1.32 15.23 -17.33
C GLU A 112 1.80 16.29 -18.34
N ALA A 113 1.79 15.97 -19.63
CA ALA A 113 2.23 16.86 -20.71
C ALA A 113 1.30 18.05 -20.94
N ALA A 114 -0.01 17.89 -20.69
CA ALA A 114 -1.02 18.89 -20.98
C ALA A 114 -1.48 19.71 -19.76
N ALA A 115 -1.06 19.34 -18.54
CA ALA A 115 -1.41 20.07 -17.32
C ALA A 115 -0.86 21.53 -17.35
N PRO A 116 -1.49 22.48 -16.64
CA PRO A 116 -2.68 22.33 -15.82
C PRO A 116 -3.98 22.40 -16.59
N PHE A 117 -5.06 21.86 -15.97
CA PHE A 117 -6.42 21.89 -16.51
C PHE A 117 -7.32 22.73 -15.63
N SER A 118 -8.37 23.32 -16.25
CA SER A 118 -9.33 24.19 -15.57
C SER A 118 -10.61 23.47 -15.14
N SER A 119 -10.93 22.31 -15.74
CA SER A 119 -12.15 21.56 -15.48
C SER A 119 -12.05 20.12 -16.01
N VAL A 120 -13.01 19.26 -15.63
CA VAL A 120 -13.07 17.88 -16.12
C VAL A 120 -13.25 17.79 -17.64
N PRO A 121 -14.13 18.61 -18.29
CA PRO A 121 -14.20 18.66 -19.76
C PRO A 121 -12.90 19.13 -20.43
N ASP A 122 -12.22 20.14 -19.87
CA ASP A 122 -10.93 20.61 -20.39
C ASP A 122 -9.86 19.51 -20.32
N LEU A 123 -9.80 18.79 -19.21
CA LEU A 123 -8.93 17.63 -19.04
C LEU A 123 -9.22 16.55 -20.07
N SER A 124 -10.50 16.14 -20.20
CA SER A 124 -10.90 15.07 -21.11
C SER A 124 -10.52 15.38 -22.56
N ARG A 125 -10.80 16.61 -23.02
CA ARG A 125 -10.49 17.08 -24.37
C ARG A 125 -8.98 17.15 -24.64
N ARG A 126 -8.22 17.84 -23.76
CA ARG A 126 -6.79 18.13 -23.99
C ARG A 126 -5.89 16.92 -23.80
N ALA A 127 -6.27 16.01 -22.90
CA ALA A 127 -5.53 14.77 -22.67
C ALA A 127 -6.09 13.57 -23.47
N ASP A 128 -7.11 13.77 -24.31
CA ASP A 128 -7.77 12.73 -25.13
C ASP A 128 -8.15 11.50 -24.29
N LEU A 129 -8.97 11.71 -23.28
CA LEU A 129 -9.37 10.68 -22.33
C LEU A 129 -10.68 10.01 -22.73
N THR A 130 -10.77 8.71 -22.50
CA THR A 130 -12.02 7.95 -22.59
C THR A 130 -12.86 8.10 -21.33
N VAL A 131 -14.13 7.69 -21.39
CA VAL A 131 -15.01 7.62 -20.20
C VAL A 131 -14.34 6.84 -19.06
N ASP A 132 -13.81 5.65 -19.36
CA ASP A 132 -13.15 4.78 -18.36
C ASP A 132 -11.96 5.47 -17.67
N HIS A 133 -11.18 6.27 -18.42
CA HIS A 133 -10.08 7.05 -17.85
C HIS A 133 -10.58 8.12 -16.88
N VAL A 134 -11.65 8.85 -17.25
CA VAL A 134 -12.21 9.91 -16.40
C VAL A 134 -12.86 9.31 -15.16
N GLU A 135 -13.56 8.17 -15.30
CA GLU A 135 -14.12 7.42 -14.16
C GLU A 135 -13.03 6.93 -13.21
N ALA A 136 -11.93 6.37 -13.74
CA ALA A 136 -10.80 5.94 -12.93
C ALA A 136 -10.18 7.10 -12.13
N LEU A 137 -10.01 8.27 -12.76
CA LEU A 137 -9.53 9.49 -12.12
C LEU A 137 -10.51 9.98 -11.04
N ALA A 138 -11.81 9.95 -11.32
CA ALA A 138 -12.86 10.35 -10.38
C ALA A 138 -12.88 9.46 -9.15
N VAL A 139 -12.87 8.13 -9.32
CA VAL A 139 -12.84 7.17 -8.19
C VAL A 139 -11.57 7.32 -7.35
N ALA A 140 -10.44 7.63 -7.98
CA ALA A 140 -9.16 7.86 -7.30
C ALA A 140 -9.07 9.22 -6.56
N GLY A 141 -10.06 10.13 -6.75
CA GLY A 141 -10.01 11.49 -6.20
C GLY A 141 -9.02 12.41 -6.90
N ALA A 142 -8.52 12.02 -8.07
CA ALA A 142 -7.55 12.82 -8.83
C ALA A 142 -8.16 14.10 -9.43
N LEU A 143 -9.49 14.25 -9.38
CA LEU A 143 -10.26 15.41 -9.87
C LEU A 143 -10.65 16.39 -8.75
N ASP A 144 -10.28 16.12 -7.49
CA ASP A 144 -10.62 16.96 -6.33
C ASP A 144 -10.09 18.40 -6.48
N VAL A 145 -9.03 18.59 -7.27
CA VAL A 145 -8.46 19.90 -7.64
C VAL A 145 -9.47 20.85 -8.31
N PHE A 146 -10.54 20.31 -8.90
CA PHE A 146 -11.62 21.11 -9.49
C PHE A 146 -12.76 21.45 -8.50
N GLY A 147 -12.61 21.09 -7.21
CA GLY A 147 -13.64 21.30 -6.19
C GLY A 147 -14.88 20.41 -6.38
N VAL A 148 -14.73 19.29 -7.10
CA VAL A 148 -15.82 18.36 -7.38
C VAL A 148 -15.66 17.11 -6.51
N GLU A 149 -16.69 16.75 -5.75
CA GLU A 149 -16.67 15.51 -4.97
C GLU A 149 -16.63 14.27 -5.86
N ARG A 150 -16.04 13.17 -5.40
CA ARG A 150 -15.83 11.93 -6.19
C ARG A 150 -17.10 11.39 -6.84
N ARG A 151 -18.24 11.37 -6.12
CA ARG A 151 -19.53 10.93 -6.68
C ARG A 151 -20.03 11.86 -7.78
N GLN A 152 -19.84 13.15 -7.61
CA GLN A 152 -20.22 14.15 -8.62
C GLN A 152 -19.29 14.05 -9.85
N ALA A 153 -17.99 13.90 -9.62
CA ALA A 153 -17.00 13.71 -10.69
C ALA A 153 -17.30 12.44 -11.51
N LEU A 154 -17.64 11.34 -10.83
CA LEU A 154 -18.02 10.09 -11.48
C LEU A 154 -19.30 10.24 -12.32
N TRP A 155 -20.30 10.95 -11.80
CA TRP A 155 -21.54 11.24 -12.55
C TRP A 155 -21.26 12.11 -13.79
N GLN A 156 -20.34 13.07 -13.70
CA GLN A 156 -19.97 13.93 -14.82
C GLN A 156 -19.06 13.25 -15.85
N ALA A 157 -18.38 12.15 -15.49
CA ALA A 157 -17.38 11.50 -16.34
C ALA A 157 -17.93 11.12 -17.72
N GLY A 158 -19.13 10.53 -17.76
CA GLY A 158 -19.76 10.12 -19.01
C GLY A 158 -20.03 11.27 -19.97
N VAL A 159 -20.44 12.42 -19.42
CA VAL A 159 -20.73 13.63 -20.21
C VAL A 159 -19.44 14.34 -20.60
N ALA A 160 -18.51 14.50 -19.65
CA ALA A 160 -17.23 15.16 -19.90
C ALA A 160 -16.39 14.46 -20.98
N ALA A 161 -16.42 13.14 -21.03
CA ALA A 161 -15.68 12.35 -22.01
C ALA A 161 -16.28 12.40 -23.43
N THR A 162 -17.46 13.01 -23.63
CA THR A 162 -18.00 13.26 -24.96
C THR A 162 -17.42 14.50 -25.61
N GLU A 163 -16.82 15.41 -24.87
CA GLU A 163 -16.13 16.57 -25.40
C GLU A 163 -14.81 16.18 -26.05
N ARG A 164 -14.66 16.51 -27.33
CA ARG A 164 -13.46 16.23 -28.14
C ARG A 164 -12.89 17.51 -28.72
N GLU A 165 -11.65 17.44 -29.16
CA GLU A 165 -10.99 18.52 -29.85
C GLU A 165 -11.80 18.90 -31.12
N GLY A 166 -12.03 20.22 -31.32
CA GLY A 166 -12.87 20.74 -32.41
C GLY A 166 -14.37 20.91 -32.09
N MET A 167 -14.84 20.48 -30.91
CA MET A 167 -16.20 20.79 -30.44
C MET A 167 -16.25 22.13 -29.70
N LEU A 168 -17.42 22.78 -29.70
CA LEU A 168 -17.65 23.99 -28.91
C LEU A 168 -17.56 23.65 -27.40
N PRO A 169 -16.70 24.34 -26.65
CA PRO A 169 -16.56 24.07 -25.21
C PRO A 169 -17.85 24.37 -24.45
N GLY A 170 -18.18 23.53 -23.45
CA GLY A 170 -19.28 23.79 -22.52
C GLY A 170 -20.66 23.31 -22.96
N LEU A 171 -20.80 22.66 -24.12
CA LEU A 171 -22.07 22.05 -24.53
C LEU A 171 -22.53 20.90 -23.62
N SER A 172 -21.59 20.34 -22.87
CA SER A 172 -21.79 19.19 -21.97
C SER A 172 -21.84 19.58 -20.48
N ALA A 173 -21.95 20.86 -20.13
CA ALA A 173 -21.96 21.34 -18.75
C ALA A 173 -23.30 21.01 -18.05
N ILE A 174 -23.53 19.74 -17.75
CA ILE A 174 -24.66 19.34 -16.92
C ILE A 174 -24.16 19.36 -15.45
N ALA A 175 -24.79 20.22 -14.63
CA ALA A 175 -24.51 20.25 -13.21
C ALA A 175 -24.88 18.91 -12.56
N ALA A 176 -23.96 18.31 -11.85
CA ALA A 176 -24.26 17.10 -11.08
C ALA A 176 -25.33 17.40 -10.03
N PRO A 177 -26.30 16.50 -9.82
CA PRO A 177 -27.25 16.66 -8.72
C PRO A 177 -26.48 16.66 -7.37
N ALA A 178 -27.11 17.20 -6.33
CA ALA A 178 -26.60 17.10 -4.97
C ALA A 178 -26.61 15.63 -4.53
N LEU A 179 -25.47 14.97 -4.67
CA LEU A 179 -25.28 13.57 -4.24
C LEU A 179 -24.80 13.58 -2.79
N PRO A 180 -25.19 12.59 -1.96
CA PRO A 180 -24.64 12.45 -0.62
C PRO A 180 -23.12 12.28 -0.68
N GLY A 181 -22.38 12.97 0.18
CA GLY A 181 -20.93 12.81 0.33
C GLY A 181 -20.53 11.36 0.68
N MET A 182 -19.30 11.02 0.44
CA MET A 182 -18.75 9.72 0.86
C MET A 182 -18.26 9.80 2.31
N SER A 183 -18.56 8.76 3.10
CA SER A 183 -17.97 8.61 4.43
C SER A 183 -16.45 8.39 4.35
N ALA A 184 -15.73 8.62 5.46
CA ALA A 184 -14.29 8.36 5.52
C ALA A 184 -13.93 6.91 5.15
N PHE A 185 -14.77 5.94 5.54
CA PHE A 185 -14.60 4.53 5.16
C PHE A 185 -14.78 4.31 3.66
N GLU A 186 -15.80 4.90 3.04
CA GLU A 186 -16.04 4.79 1.59
C GLU A 186 -14.90 5.43 0.80
N LEU A 187 -14.39 6.60 1.25
CA LEU A 187 -13.24 7.25 0.61
C LEU A 187 -11.99 6.36 0.68
N MET A 188 -11.70 5.81 1.86
CA MET A 188 -10.58 4.88 2.04
C MET A 188 -10.74 3.62 1.18
N ALA A 189 -11.94 3.04 1.14
CA ALA A 189 -12.22 1.88 0.29
C ALA A 189 -12.03 2.20 -1.20
N ALA A 190 -12.46 3.37 -1.65
CA ALA A 190 -12.25 3.85 -3.01
C ALA A 190 -10.76 4.04 -3.32
N ASP A 191 -9.96 4.62 -2.41
CA ASP A 191 -8.51 4.76 -2.55
C ASP A 191 -7.85 3.39 -2.74
N VAL A 192 -8.17 2.43 -1.86
CA VAL A 192 -7.64 1.07 -1.93
C VAL A 192 -8.04 0.37 -3.23
N ALA A 193 -9.30 0.51 -3.64
CA ALA A 193 -9.79 -0.11 -4.86
C ALA A 193 -9.13 0.46 -6.11
N SER A 194 -9.04 1.81 -6.20
CA SER A 194 -8.56 2.52 -7.39
C SER A 194 -7.04 2.58 -7.51
N THR A 195 -6.31 2.82 -6.43
CA THR A 195 -4.85 3.03 -6.48
C THR A 195 -4.05 1.91 -5.81
N GLY A 196 -4.71 1.12 -4.98
CA GLY A 196 -4.02 0.15 -4.15
C GLY A 196 -3.36 0.75 -2.91
N VAL A 197 -3.46 2.05 -2.65
CA VAL A 197 -2.86 2.73 -1.50
C VAL A 197 -3.85 3.66 -0.80
N THR A 198 -3.62 3.93 0.48
CA THR A 198 -4.32 4.97 1.23
C THR A 198 -3.31 6.04 1.63
N HIS A 199 -3.63 7.28 1.37
CA HIS A 199 -2.77 8.41 1.71
C HIS A 199 -3.13 9.08 3.04
N ASN A 200 -4.39 9.00 3.47
CA ASN A 200 -4.87 9.62 4.72
C ASN A 200 -5.01 8.64 5.88
N GLN A 201 -5.89 7.67 5.77
CA GLN A 201 -6.22 6.75 6.88
C GLN A 201 -5.95 5.30 6.50
N GLN A 202 -5.58 4.51 7.50
CA GLN A 202 -5.44 3.06 7.34
C GLN A 202 -6.70 2.32 7.77
N PRO A 203 -7.02 1.16 7.15
CA PRO A 203 -8.13 0.33 7.58
C PRO A 203 -8.09 -0.03 9.07
N MET A 204 -6.90 -0.34 9.57
CA MET A 204 -6.70 -0.73 10.97
C MET A 204 -6.91 0.46 11.93
N GLU A 205 -6.56 1.67 11.53
CA GLU A 205 -6.76 2.90 12.30
C GLU A 205 -8.26 3.12 12.61
N GLN A 206 -9.12 2.92 11.63
CA GLN A 206 -10.57 3.04 11.82
C GLN A 206 -11.15 1.96 12.74
N ALA A 207 -10.59 0.75 12.70
CA ALA A 207 -10.99 -0.36 13.55
C ALA A 207 -10.37 -0.30 14.95
N ARG A 208 -9.38 0.58 15.21
CA ARG A 208 -8.55 0.56 16.42
C ARG A 208 -9.34 0.67 17.71
N GLY A 209 -10.35 1.54 17.77
CA GLY A 209 -11.20 1.67 18.95
C GLY A 209 -11.85 0.34 19.34
N ALA A 210 -12.58 -0.27 18.41
CA ALA A 210 -13.26 -1.55 18.63
C ALA A 210 -12.28 -2.72 18.90
N LEU A 211 -11.08 -2.68 18.33
CA LEU A 211 -10.05 -3.68 18.60
C LEU A 211 -9.46 -3.53 20.00
N ARG A 212 -9.21 -2.32 20.47
CA ARG A 212 -8.75 -2.04 21.84
C ARG A 212 -9.77 -2.48 22.89
N ASP A 213 -11.05 -2.24 22.66
CA ASP A 213 -12.13 -2.69 23.57
C ASP A 213 -12.16 -4.23 23.70
N ARG A 214 -11.66 -4.95 22.71
CA ARG A 214 -11.49 -6.41 22.70
C ARG A 214 -10.14 -6.88 23.25
N GLY A 215 -9.31 -5.98 23.79
CA GLY A 215 -7.96 -6.28 24.30
C GLY A 215 -6.96 -6.69 23.21
N ILE A 216 -7.13 -6.18 21.98
CA ILE A 216 -6.25 -6.49 20.85
C ILE A 216 -5.18 -5.40 20.76
N LEU A 217 -3.92 -5.79 20.88
CA LEU A 217 -2.75 -4.91 20.87
C LEU A 217 -2.42 -4.45 19.44
N CYS A 218 -1.76 -3.30 19.34
CA CYS A 218 -1.14 -2.83 18.10
C CYS A 218 0.36 -3.17 18.04
N ALA A 219 0.97 -2.98 16.87
CA ALA A 219 2.39 -3.28 16.67
C ALA A 219 3.30 -2.49 17.64
N ALA A 220 2.95 -1.22 17.91
CA ALA A 220 3.72 -0.37 18.82
C ALA A 220 3.69 -0.84 20.29
N ASP A 221 2.69 -1.61 20.69
CA ASP A 221 2.56 -2.13 22.05
C ASP A 221 3.52 -3.32 22.29
N LEU A 222 3.84 -4.08 21.25
CA LEU A 222 4.53 -5.38 21.34
C LEU A 222 5.95 -5.31 21.94
N PRO A 223 6.76 -4.29 21.69
CA PRO A 223 8.10 -4.19 22.30
C PRO A 223 8.08 -4.13 23.83
N GLY A 224 6.98 -3.66 24.42
CA GLY A 224 6.77 -3.57 25.86
C GLY A 224 6.19 -4.83 26.52
N VAL A 225 5.86 -5.85 25.72
CA VAL A 225 5.27 -7.08 26.23
C VAL A 225 6.36 -8.08 26.62
N GLU A 226 6.22 -8.68 27.81
CA GLU A 226 7.14 -9.70 28.31
C GLU A 226 7.14 -10.95 27.42
N ASP A 227 8.31 -11.55 27.24
CA ASP A 227 8.48 -12.83 26.56
C ASP A 227 7.60 -13.92 27.18
N GLY A 228 7.02 -14.79 26.37
CA GLY A 228 6.10 -15.83 26.83
C GLY A 228 4.67 -15.37 27.11
N THR A 229 4.38 -14.08 27.06
CA THR A 229 3.01 -13.56 27.28
C THR A 229 2.08 -13.92 26.15
N ARG A 230 0.85 -14.35 26.49
CA ARG A 230 -0.20 -14.57 25.49
C ARG A 230 -0.92 -13.29 25.16
N VAL A 231 -0.96 -12.95 23.87
CA VAL A 231 -1.57 -11.73 23.35
C VAL A 231 -2.55 -12.00 22.21
N ARG A 232 -3.34 -10.99 21.89
CA ARG A 232 -4.10 -10.89 20.65
C ARG A 232 -3.65 -9.66 19.91
N ILE A 233 -3.39 -9.82 18.61
CA ILE A 233 -3.02 -8.75 17.69
C ILE A 233 -3.92 -8.79 16.47
N ALA A 234 -3.99 -7.69 15.72
CA ALA A 234 -4.73 -7.66 14.46
C ALA A 234 -4.00 -6.83 13.41
N GLY A 235 -4.09 -7.24 12.15
CA GLY A 235 -3.47 -6.52 11.04
C GLY A 235 -3.89 -7.02 9.67
N VAL A 236 -3.61 -6.22 8.66
CA VAL A 236 -3.73 -6.61 7.25
C VAL A 236 -2.56 -7.52 6.91
N VAL A 237 -2.83 -8.61 6.21
CA VAL A 237 -1.77 -9.56 5.79
C VAL A 237 -1.05 -8.98 4.58
N THR A 238 0.20 -8.59 4.76
CA THR A 238 1.06 -8.02 3.71
C THR A 238 1.73 -9.10 2.87
N HIS A 239 2.18 -10.17 3.52
CA HIS A 239 2.84 -11.31 2.85
C HIS A 239 2.73 -12.59 3.68
N ARG A 240 2.86 -13.72 2.99
CA ARG A 240 2.98 -15.06 3.55
C ARG A 240 4.21 -15.72 2.97
N GLN A 241 5.09 -16.22 3.82
CA GLN A 241 6.33 -16.89 3.40
C GLN A 241 6.38 -18.29 3.97
N ARG A 242 6.67 -19.28 3.12
CA ARG A 242 6.87 -20.66 3.53
C ARG A 242 8.25 -21.13 3.09
N PRO A 243 9.32 -20.80 3.83
CA PRO A 243 10.67 -21.21 3.48
C PRO A 243 10.79 -22.73 3.51
N GLN A 244 11.44 -23.32 2.51
CA GLN A 244 11.66 -24.78 2.46
C GLN A 244 12.48 -25.30 3.65
N THR A 245 13.34 -24.43 4.20
CA THR A 245 14.22 -24.74 5.33
C THR A 245 13.53 -24.66 6.69
N ALA A 246 12.29 -24.15 6.78
CA ALA A 246 11.59 -23.90 8.04
C ALA A 246 10.69 -25.06 8.52
N GLY A 247 10.91 -26.28 8.05
CA GLY A 247 10.14 -27.45 8.50
C GLY A 247 8.63 -27.36 8.33
N GLY A 248 8.17 -26.59 7.33
CA GLY A 248 6.76 -26.36 7.05
C GLY A 248 6.08 -25.23 7.83
N VAL A 249 6.83 -24.50 8.67
CA VAL A 249 6.38 -23.27 9.32
C VAL A 249 6.12 -22.20 8.27
N VAL A 250 5.05 -21.43 8.47
CA VAL A 250 4.69 -20.30 7.62
C VAL A 250 4.81 -19.01 8.42
N PHE A 251 5.42 -18.00 7.83
CA PHE A 251 5.56 -16.67 8.42
C PHE A 251 4.60 -15.71 7.75
N PHE A 252 3.83 -14.99 8.55
CA PHE A 252 2.97 -13.91 8.07
C PHE A 252 3.55 -12.56 8.50
N GLY A 253 3.57 -11.61 7.58
CA GLY A 253 3.67 -10.21 7.91
C GLY A 253 2.26 -9.63 8.07
N LEU A 254 1.96 -9.11 9.26
CA LEU A 254 0.76 -8.33 9.49
C LEU A 254 1.14 -6.86 9.63
N GLU A 255 0.33 -5.98 9.08
CA GLU A 255 0.53 -4.53 9.20
C GLU A 255 -0.68 -3.87 9.80
N ASP A 256 -0.47 -3.05 10.83
CA ASP A 256 -1.46 -2.12 11.33
C ASP A 256 -1.00 -0.67 11.14
N GLU A 257 -1.72 0.30 11.69
CA GLU A 257 -1.42 1.72 11.58
C GLU A 257 -0.10 2.10 12.26
N THR A 258 0.36 1.29 13.22
CA THR A 258 1.56 1.57 14.03
C THR A 258 2.80 0.84 13.55
N GLY A 259 2.67 -0.26 12.81
CA GLY A 259 3.83 -1.00 12.34
C GLY A 259 3.57 -2.35 11.70
N LEU A 260 4.67 -3.07 11.49
CA LEU A 260 4.69 -4.45 10.99
C LEU A 260 4.89 -5.42 12.15
N MET A 261 4.18 -6.53 12.11
CA MET A 261 4.23 -7.62 13.10
C MET A 261 4.57 -8.93 12.41
N ASN A 262 5.52 -9.66 12.97
CA ASN A 262 5.87 -10.98 12.49
C ASN A 262 5.07 -12.06 13.23
N VAL A 263 4.44 -12.95 12.48
CA VAL A 263 3.64 -14.05 13.02
C VAL A 263 4.15 -15.38 12.49
N MET A 264 4.45 -16.29 13.38
CA MET A 264 4.86 -17.66 13.07
C MET A 264 3.65 -18.59 13.18
N VAL A 265 3.34 -19.29 12.10
CA VAL A 265 2.22 -20.25 12.01
C VAL A 265 2.79 -21.63 11.85
N THR A 266 2.53 -22.51 12.84
CA THR A 266 3.00 -23.90 12.81
C THR A 266 2.27 -24.71 11.74
N PRO A 267 2.85 -25.83 11.25
CA PRO A 267 2.18 -26.71 10.30
C PRO A 267 0.81 -27.22 10.77
N GLY A 268 0.67 -27.49 12.07
CA GLY A 268 -0.59 -27.93 12.66
C GLY A 268 -1.67 -26.85 12.61
N LEU A 269 -1.33 -25.62 13.00
CA LEU A 269 -2.24 -24.47 12.90
C LEU A 269 -2.59 -24.16 11.42
N TRP A 270 -1.61 -24.18 10.54
CA TRP A 270 -1.82 -24.02 9.10
C TRP A 270 -2.80 -25.06 8.52
N ALA A 271 -2.66 -26.32 8.91
CA ALA A 271 -3.53 -27.39 8.43
C ALA A 271 -4.98 -27.24 8.96
N ARG A 272 -5.11 -26.87 10.26
CA ARG A 272 -6.40 -26.66 10.91
C ARG A 272 -7.18 -25.48 10.30
N ASP A 273 -6.52 -24.34 10.13
CA ASP A 273 -7.14 -23.09 9.72
C ASP A 273 -6.81 -22.73 8.26
N LYS A 274 -6.61 -23.75 7.40
CA LYS A 274 -6.03 -23.63 6.05
C LYS A 274 -6.72 -22.58 5.18
N VAL A 275 -8.03 -22.50 5.20
CA VAL A 275 -8.80 -21.54 4.38
C VAL A 275 -8.49 -20.12 4.85
N THR A 276 -8.72 -19.85 6.15
CA THR A 276 -8.44 -18.53 6.76
C THR A 276 -6.98 -18.12 6.56
N ALA A 277 -6.05 -19.03 6.84
CA ALA A 277 -4.62 -18.79 6.71
C ALA A 277 -4.20 -18.40 5.28
N ARG A 278 -4.88 -18.94 4.24
CA ARG A 278 -4.55 -18.68 2.83
C ARG A 278 -5.26 -17.48 2.24
N THR A 279 -6.50 -17.21 2.66
CA THR A 279 -7.37 -16.28 1.92
C THR A 279 -7.71 -15.01 2.67
N ALA A 280 -7.63 -15.02 4.02
CA ALA A 280 -8.02 -13.84 4.78
C ALA A 280 -7.08 -12.65 4.50
N PRO A 281 -7.60 -11.50 4.03
CA PRO A 281 -6.79 -10.30 3.77
C PRO A 281 -6.35 -9.60 5.05
N ALA A 282 -7.07 -9.81 6.15
CA ALA A 282 -6.74 -9.32 7.49
C ALA A 282 -7.10 -10.37 8.54
N LEU A 283 -6.32 -10.40 9.60
CA LEU A 283 -6.43 -11.41 10.64
C LEU A 283 -6.41 -10.78 12.03
N ILE A 284 -7.16 -11.38 12.94
CA ILE A 284 -6.89 -11.34 14.37
C ILE A 284 -6.12 -12.63 14.70
N VAL A 285 -4.97 -12.47 15.34
CA VAL A 285 -4.09 -13.57 15.71
C VAL A 285 -3.97 -13.60 17.23
N ARG A 286 -4.22 -14.76 17.83
CA ARG A 286 -3.84 -15.05 19.21
C ARG A 286 -2.56 -15.87 19.20
N GLY A 287 -1.65 -15.57 20.10
CA GLY A 287 -0.39 -16.28 20.19
C GLY A 287 0.46 -15.86 21.38
N ILE A 288 1.65 -16.43 21.44
CA ILE A 288 2.63 -16.16 22.50
C ILE A 288 3.72 -15.26 21.91
N VAL A 289 4.03 -14.18 22.61
CA VAL A 289 5.14 -13.28 22.28
C VAL A 289 6.46 -14.03 22.44
N GLN A 290 7.29 -13.97 21.44
CA GLN A 290 8.70 -14.38 21.46
C GLN A 290 9.56 -13.16 21.18
N ASN A 291 10.28 -12.70 22.18
CA ASN A 291 11.15 -11.53 22.10
C ASN A 291 12.61 -11.97 22.19
N ALA A 292 13.17 -12.45 21.09
CA ALA A 292 14.56 -12.86 21.02
C ALA A 292 15.41 -11.73 20.44
N SER A 293 16.35 -11.20 21.25
CA SER A 293 17.34 -10.22 20.81
C SER A 293 16.74 -8.94 20.18
N GLY A 294 15.58 -8.48 20.65
CA GLY A 294 14.90 -7.27 20.18
C GLY A 294 14.03 -7.46 18.94
N ALA A 295 13.92 -8.67 18.41
CA ALA A 295 12.99 -9.02 17.36
C ALA A 295 11.75 -9.70 17.94
N VAL A 296 10.59 -9.02 17.87
CA VAL A 296 9.34 -9.57 18.37
C VAL A 296 8.65 -10.40 17.30
N THR A 297 8.31 -11.64 17.64
CA THR A 297 7.53 -12.57 16.82
C THR A 297 6.38 -13.14 17.63
N ILE A 298 5.23 -13.34 17.02
CA ILE A 298 4.08 -13.97 17.66
C ILE A 298 3.98 -15.42 17.20
N ALA A 299 4.18 -16.38 18.12
CA ALA A 299 3.92 -17.77 17.86
C ALA A 299 2.40 -18.02 17.93
N ALA A 300 1.73 -18.09 16.78
CA ALA A 300 0.29 -18.15 16.69
C ALA A 300 -0.28 -19.50 17.17
N ASP A 301 -1.38 -19.45 17.92
CA ASP A 301 -2.19 -20.61 18.31
C ASP A 301 -3.64 -20.55 17.77
N GLN A 302 -4.10 -19.36 17.30
CA GLN A 302 -5.41 -19.17 16.70
C GLN A 302 -5.37 -18.07 15.63
N LEU A 303 -6.07 -18.31 14.51
CA LEU A 303 -6.30 -17.34 13.44
C LEU A 303 -7.79 -17.09 13.30
N GLU A 304 -8.21 -15.83 13.28
CA GLU A 304 -9.58 -15.39 13.07
C GLU A 304 -9.60 -14.35 11.95
N PRO A 305 -10.47 -14.48 10.93
CA PRO A 305 -10.55 -13.49 9.88
C PRO A 305 -11.11 -12.18 10.45
N LEU A 306 -10.47 -11.06 10.12
CA LEU A 306 -10.97 -9.72 10.41
C LEU A 306 -11.68 -9.18 9.17
N ALA A 307 -13.00 -8.98 9.28
CA ALA A 307 -13.81 -8.48 8.18
C ALA A 307 -13.81 -6.94 8.19
N PHE A 308 -13.33 -6.34 7.12
CA PHE A 308 -13.45 -4.89 6.82
C PHE A 308 -14.53 -4.60 5.78
N GLY A 309 -15.38 -5.57 5.43
CA GLY A 309 -16.24 -5.53 4.26
C GLY A 309 -15.49 -5.92 2.97
N GLU A 310 -16.23 -6.20 1.91
CA GLU A 310 -15.67 -6.71 0.63
C GLU A 310 -14.74 -5.70 -0.07
N ALA A 311 -14.90 -4.40 0.20
CA ALA A 311 -14.16 -3.33 -0.45
C ALA A 311 -12.64 -3.31 -0.14
N LEU A 312 -12.18 -4.02 0.90
CA LEU A 312 -10.79 -4.03 1.34
C LEU A 312 -10.08 -5.36 1.09
N SER A 313 -10.68 -6.29 0.35
CA SER A 313 -10.02 -7.55 0.01
C SER A 313 -8.88 -7.30 -0.96
N ARG A 314 -7.65 -7.25 -0.45
CA ARG A 314 -6.41 -7.26 -1.24
C ARG A 314 -5.84 -8.66 -1.29
N GLY A 315 -5.36 -9.05 -2.45
CA GLY A 315 -4.47 -10.20 -2.55
C GLY A 315 -3.18 -9.95 -1.79
N SER A 316 -2.81 -10.84 -0.86
CA SER A 316 -1.48 -10.80 -0.24
C SER A 316 -0.40 -11.18 -1.27
N ARG A 317 0.81 -10.68 -1.08
CA ARG A 317 1.98 -11.14 -1.85
C ARG A 317 2.52 -12.41 -1.21
N ASP A 318 2.18 -13.56 -1.79
CA ASP A 318 2.56 -14.86 -1.27
C ASP A 318 3.81 -15.38 -2.01
N PHE A 319 4.81 -15.79 -1.26
CA PHE A 319 6.03 -16.41 -1.77
C PHE A 319 6.06 -17.87 -1.35
N ARG A 320 6.26 -18.74 -2.34
CA ARG A 320 6.38 -20.20 -2.16
C ARG A 320 7.84 -20.60 -2.03
#